data_18512fadae3aaab7043764168e672918
#
_entry.id   18512fadae3aaab7043764168e672918
#
_cell.length_a   1.000
_cell.length_b   1.000
_cell.length_c   1.000
_cell.angle_alpha   90.00
_cell.angle_beta   90.00
_cell.angle_gamma   90.00
#
_symmetry.space_group_name_H-M   'P 1'
#
loop_
_entity.id
_entity.type
_entity.pdbx_description
1 polymer ?
#
loop_
_entity_poly.entity_id
_entity_poly.type
_entity_poly.pdbx_seq_one_letter_code
_entity_poly.pdbx_strand_id
1 'polypeptide(L)'
;MLFRSRFPVCESCAGITSKLKAALEPYGIALNVDLQCEPHHVSADSGFVKKLLEVYEDVTGEKGYTVALGGLTYVHDTENGVAFGAEFPGDENNMHNADEFIRTESLLLNAKIYANAILRLCGKDE
;
A
#
# COMPACT_ATOMS: atom_id res chain seq x y z
N MET A 1 19.36 -19.39 9.12
CA MET A 1 18.04 -18.92 9.60
C MET A 1 17.57 -17.86 8.62
N LEU A 2 16.30 -17.92 8.19
CA LEU A 2 15.67 -16.91 7.33
C LEU A 2 14.68 -16.11 8.15
N PHE A 3 14.66 -14.78 8.00
CA PHE A 3 13.65 -13.94 8.61
C PHE A 3 13.28 -12.78 7.69
N ARG A 4 12.10 -12.22 7.90
CA ARG A 4 11.63 -11.01 7.25
C ARG A 4 11.53 -9.88 8.26
N SER A 5 12.01 -8.71 7.88
CA SER A 5 11.81 -7.48 8.65
C SER A 5 10.96 -6.51 7.85
N ARG A 6 10.02 -5.86 8.53
CA ARG A 6 9.27 -4.72 8.01
C ARG A 6 9.54 -3.54 8.93
N PHE A 7 9.76 -2.38 8.36
CA PHE A 7 10.16 -1.21 9.11
C PHE A 7 9.46 0.05 8.58
N PRO A 8 9.27 1.05 9.45
CA PRO A 8 8.57 2.28 9.09
C PRO A 8 9.43 3.21 8.23
N VAL A 9 8.81 4.22 7.65
CA VAL A 9 9.44 5.22 6.77
C VAL A 9 10.54 6.06 7.43
N CYS A 10 10.68 6.04 8.75
CA CYS A 10 11.76 6.68 9.47
C CYS A 10 13.06 5.87 9.52
N GLU A 11 13.06 4.66 8.98
CA GLU A 11 14.22 3.76 8.87
C GLU A 11 14.53 3.49 7.40
N SER A 12 15.73 2.99 7.11
CA SER A 12 16.17 2.58 5.77
C SER A 12 16.70 1.16 5.75
N CYS A 13 16.68 0.53 4.58
CA CYS A 13 17.30 -0.79 4.37
C CYS A 13 18.75 -0.82 4.82
N ALA A 14 19.53 0.22 4.47
CA ALA A 14 20.94 0.34 4.87
C ALA A 14 21.09 0.46 6.40
N GLY A 15 20.24 1.29 7.04
CA GLY A 15 20.24 1.48 8.49
C GLY A 15 19.93 0.18 9.24
N ILE A 16 18.87 -0.52 8.86
CA ILE A 16 18.48 -1.81 9.45
C ILE A 16 19.58 -2.87 9.22
N THR A 17 20.09 -2.96 8.01
CA THR A 17 21.17 -3.91 7.69
C THR A 17 22.42 -3.66 8.53
N SER A 18 22.81 -2.40 8.71
CA SER A 18 23.95 -2.02 9.53
C SER A 18 23.76 -2.39 11.01
N LYS A 19 22.59 -2.07 11.58
CA LYS A 19 22.23 -2.45 12.96
C LYS A 19 22.27 -3.97 13.16
N LEU A 20 21.73 -4.73 12.21
CA LEU A 20 21.74 -6.20 12.27
C LEU A 20 23.15 -6.78 12.15
N LYS A 21 23.98 -6.27 11.23
CA LYS A 21 25.39 -6.69 11.10
C LYS A 21 26.14 -6.46 12.39
N ALA A 22 26.05 -5.29 12.97
CA ALA A 22 26.71 -4.96 14.23
C ALA A 22 26.25 -5.86 15.40
N ALA A 23 24.97 -6.21 15.46
CA ALA A 23 24.43 -7.10 16.47
C ALA A 23 24.89 -8.56 16.31
N LEU A 24 25.15 -9.02 15.09
CA LEU A 24 25.54 -10.39 14.78
C LEU A 24 27.04 -10.63 14.79
N GLU A 25 27.83 -9.58 14.58
CA GLU A 25 29.31 -9.63 14.53
C GLU A 25 29.95 -10.31 15.77
N PRO A 26 29.56 -10.02 17.03
CA PRO A 26 30.14 -10.66 18.21
C PRO A 26 29.94 -12.18 18.25
N TYR A 27 28.98 -12.69 17.50
CA TYR A 27 28.65 -14.11 17.45
C TYR A 27 29.22 -14.83 16.21
N GLY A 28 29.98 -14.12 15.38
CA GLY A 28 30.54 -14.66 14.13
C GLY A 28 29.47 -15.05 13.10
N ILE A 29 28.27 -14.48 13.15
CA ILE A 29 27.15 -14.79 12.27
C ILE A 29 27.18 -13.84 11.07
N ALA A 30 27.28 -14.41 9.85
CA ALA A 30 27.18 -13.66 8.61
C ALA A 30 25.72 -13.32 8.29
N LEU A 31 25.46 -12.08 7.91
CA LEU A 31 24.16 -11.62 7.41
C LEU A 31 24.22 -11.52 5.89
N ASN A 32 23.39 -12.32 5.19
CA ASN A 32 23.11 -12.19 3.77
C ASN A 32 21.73 -11.52 3.61
N VAL A 33 21.63 -10.60 2.67
CA VAL A 33 20.38 -9.89 2.39
C VAL A 33 19.96 -10.24 0.97
N ASP A 34 18.83 -10.94 0.84
CA ASP A 34 18.35 -11.44 -0.45
C ASP A 34 17.46 -10.44 -1.16
N LEU A 35 16.62 -9.73 -0.41
CA LEU A 35 15.67 -8.75 -0.95
C LEU A 35 15.65 -7.52 -0.06
N GLN A 36 15.72 -6.35 -0.69
CA GLN A 36 15.56 -5.05 -0.04
C GLN A 36 14.55 -4.22 -0.80
N CYS A 37 13.67 -3.55 -0.07
CA CYS A 37 12.77 -2.56 -0.60
C CYS A 37 12.61 -1.45 0.44
N GLU A 38 12.87 -0.21 0.05
CA GLU A 38 12.63 0.93 0.93
C GLU A 38 11.14 1.12 1.19
N PRO A 39 10.75 1.65 2.36
CA PRO A 39 9.36 1.95 2.63
C PRO A 39 8.81 2.97 1.63
N HIS A 40 7.63 2.71 1.11
CA HIS A 40 6.92 3.62 0.23
C HIS A 40 5.87 4.40 1.02
N HIS A 41 5.82 5.72 0.83
CA HIS A 41 4.86 6.58 1.51
C HIS A 41 4.49 7.79 0.66
N VAL A 42 3.19 8.05 0.58
CA VAL A 42 2.64 9.29 0.03
C VAL A 42 1.80 9.97 1.12
N SER A 43 2.00 11.26 1.32
CA SER A 43 1.29 12.01 2.35
C SER A 43 -0.22 12.00 2.13
N ALA A 44 -0.98 11.74 3.19
CA ALA A 44 -2.44 11.89 3.20
C ALA A 44 -2.89 13.33 2.85
N ASP A 45 -2.01 14.30 3.07
CA ASP A 45 -2.27 15.71 2.76
C ASP A 45 -2.01 16.09 1.30
N SER A 46 -1.45 15.19 0.49
CA SER A 46 -1.25 15.46 -0.93
C SER A 46 -2.59 15.67 -1.64
N GLY A 47 -2.62 16.59 -2.61
CA GLY A 47 -3.84 16.86 -3.40
C GLY A 47 -4.32 15.63 -4.16
N PHE A 48 -3.39 14.75 -4.57
CA PHE A 48 -3.71 13.49 -5.23
C PHE A 48 -4.48 12.53 -4.29
N VAL A 49 -3.98 12.31 -3.08
CA VAL A 49 -4.65 11.43 -2.10
C VAL A 49 -6.00 11.99 -1.69
N LYS A 50 -6.09 13.31 -1.45
CA LYS A 50 -7.37 13.97 -1.11
C LYS A 50 -8.43 13.77 -2.20
N LYS A 51 -8.07 13.95 -3.47
CA LYS A 51 -8.99 13.71 -4.59
C LYS A 51 -9.49 12.26 -4.63
N LEU A 52 -8.64 11.27 -4.35
CA LEU A 52 -9.04 9.86 -4.30
C LEU A 52 -10.00 9.58 -3.13
N LEU A 53 -9.73 10.14 -1.95
CA LEU A 53 -10.61 10.00 -0.78
C LEU A 53 -11.98 10.66 -1.04
N GLU A 54 -12.01 11.86 -1.62
CA GLU A 54 -13.25 12.54 -2.03
C GLU A 54 -14.06 11.69 -3.01
N VAL A 55 -13.42 11.06 -4.01
CA VAL A 55 -14.12 10.16 -4.94
C VAL A 55 -14.72 8.97 -4.22
N TYR A 56 -13.99 8.37 -3.29
CA TYR A 56 -14.51 7.27 -2.48
C TYR A 56 -15.74 7.72 -1.68
N GLU A 57 -15.65 8.85 -1.00
CA GLU A 57 -16.74 9.41 -0.19
C GLU A 57 -17.97 9.76 -1.05
N ASP A 58 -17.78 10.39 -2.22
CA ASP A 58 -18.84 10.75 -3.15
C ASP A 58 -19.60 9.53 -3.68
N VAL A 59 -18.90 8.42 -3.90
CA VAL A 59 -19.50 7.21 -4.50
C VAL A 59 -20.11 6.29 -3.48
N THR A 60 -19.49 6.18 -2.29
CA THR A 60 -19.92 5.22 -1.24
C THR A 60 -20.79 5.85 -0.17
N GLY A 61 -20.68 7.15 0.07
CA GLY A 61 -21.25 7.83 1.23
C GLY A 61 -20.51 7.57 2.54
N GLU A 62 -19.43 6.78 2.50
CA GLU A 62 -18.61 6.42 3.65
C GLU A 62 -17.36 7.28 3.71
N LYS A 63 -16.85 7.55 4.92
CA LYS A 63 -15.65 8.35 5.10
C LYS A 63 -14.40 7.60 4.62
N GLY A 64 -13.65 8.22 3.71
CA GLY A 64 -12.38 7.73 3.24
C GLY A 64 -11.24 7.91 4.27
N TYR A 65 -10.30 6.98 4.30
CA TYR A 65 -9.13 7.07 5.15
C TYR A 65 -7.92 6.37 4.52
N THR A 66 -6.73 6.76 4.95
CA THR A 66 -5.48 6.14 4.52
C THR A 66 -5.07 5.02 5.46
N VAL A 67 -4.46 3.97 4.92
CA VAL A 67 -3.94 2.84 5.69
C VAL A 67 -2.48 2.60 5.37
N ALA A 68 -1.75 2.03 6.32
CA ALA A 68 -0.41 1.53 6.11
C ALA A 68 -0.44 -0.01 6.06
N LEU A 69 0.12 -0.57 4.99
CA LEU A 69 0.19 -2.02 4.80
C LEU A 69 1.63 -2.51 4.90
N GLY A 70 1.83 -3.66 5.52
CA GLY A 70 3.14 -4.30 5.67
C GLY A 70 3.50 -5.21 4.48
N GLY A 71 2.90 -5.04 3.31
CA GLY A 71 3.14 -5.81 2.10
C GLY A 71 3.85 -5.02 1.01
N LEU A 72 4.44 -5.73 0.05
CA LEU A 72 4.91 -5.13 -1.20
C LEU A 72 3.77 -5.14 -2.21
N THR A 73 3.64 -4.03 -2.95
CA THR A 73 2.72 -3.90 -4.07
C THR A 73 3.44 -3.22 -5.23
N TYR A 74 2.85 -3.22 -6.41
CA TYR A 74 3.41 -2.56 -7.61
C TYR A 74 3.61 -1.04 -7.43
N VAL A 75 2.97 -0.42 -6.43
CA VAL A 75 3.17 1.02 -6.17
C VAL A 75 4.58 1.36 -5.69
N HIS A 76 5.34 0.37 -5.19
CA HIS A 76 6.75 0.59 -4.82
C HIS A 76 7.64 0.92 -6.02
N ASP A 77 7.21 0.54 -7.22
CA ASP A 77 7.91 0.81 -8.48
C ASP A 77 7.46 2.11 -9.14
N THR A 78 6.52 2.83 -8.51
CA THR A 78 5.98 4.10 -9.03
C THR A 78 6.29 5.25 -8.09
N GLU A 79 6.84 6.33 -8.64
CA GLU A 79 7.04 7.56 -7.88
C GLU A 79 5.69 8.20 -7.55
N ASN A 80 5.48 8.51 -6.26
CA ASN A 80 4.24 9.12 -5.74
C ASN A 80 2.95 8.33 -6.00
N GLY A 81 3.03 7.04 -6.37
CA GLY A 81 1.87 6.18 -6.52
C GLY A 81 1.24 5.78 -5.18
N VAL A 82 -0.04 5.45 -5.17
CA VAL A 82 -0.74 4.87 -4.03
C VAL A 82 -1.57 3.68 -4.47
N ALA A 83 -1.70 2.68 -3.59
CA ALA A 83 -2.71 1.64 -3.76
C ALA A 83 -4.07 2.22 -3.36
N PHE A 84 -5.09 1.99 -4.19
CA PHE A 84 -6.42 2.54 -3.99
C PHE A 84 -7.48 1.52 -4.37
N GLY A 85 -8.36 1.22 -3.43
CA GLY A 85 -9.54 0.37 -3.63
C GLY A 85 -9.27 -1.13 -3.58
N ALA A 86 -10.09 -1.84 -4.27
CA ALA A 86 -10.34 -3.27 -4.42
C ALA A 86 -11.09 -3.92 -3.26
N GLU A 87 -10.72 -3.69 -2.02
CA GLU A 87 -11.36 -4.27 -0.84
C GLU A 87 -12.09 -3.20 -0.03
N PHE A 88 -13.32 -3.48 0.38
CA PHE A 88 -14.08 -2.61 1.25
C PHE A 88 -14.00 -3.07 2.71
N PRO A 89 -14.11 -2.16 3.68
CA PRO A 89 -14.12 -2.53 5.10
C PRO A 89 -15.20 -3.58 5.40
N GLY A 90 -14.78 -4.72 5.94
CA GLY A 90 -15.68 -5.82 6.29
C GLY A 90 -16.00 -6.81 5.16
N ASP A 91 -15.46 -6.63 3.96
CA ASP A 91 -15.57 -7.65 2.91
C ASP A 91 -14.75 -8.89 3.26
N GLU A 92 -15.39 -10.05 3.15
CA GLU A 92 -14.72 -11.34 3.14
C GLU A 92 -14.35 -11.69 1.69
N ASN A 93 -13.10 -12.04 1.44
CA ASN A 93 -12.58 -12.28 0.09
C ASN A 93 -11.61 -13.47 0.00
N ASN A 94 -11.24 -14.08 1.11
CA ASN A 94 -10.25 -15.15 1.20
C ASN A 94 -8.88 -14.79 0.57
N MET A 95 -8.49 -13.53 0.60
CA MET A 95 -7.25 -13.04 -0.02
C MET A 95 -6.05 -13.93 0.33
N HIS A 96 -5.30 -14.35 -0.70
CA HIS A 96 -4.16 -15.28 -0.62
C HIS A 96 -4.49 -16.70 -0.15
N ASN A 97 -5.75 -17.11 -0.13
CA ASN A 97 -6.19 -18.45 0.22
C ASN A 97 -6.94 -19.12 -0.93
N ALA A 98 -7.31 -20.40 -0.73
CA ALA A 98 -8.17 -21.10 -1.67
C ALA A 98 -9.54 -20.41 -1.74
N ASP A 99 -10.17 -20.48 -2.92
CA ASP A 99 -11.47 -19.91 -3.18
C ASP A 99 -11.53 -18.38 -2.94
N GLU A 100 -10.45 -17.67 -3.25
CA GLU A 100 -10.43 -16.20 -3.26
C GLU A 100 -11.52 -15.69 -4.22
N PHE A 101 -12.29 -14.72 -3.76
CA PHE A 101 -13.42 -14.18 -4.49
C PHE A 101 -13.59 -12.68 -4.26
N ILE A 102 -14.36 -12.05 -5.12
CA ILE A 102 -14.91 -10.71 -4.93
C ILE A 102 -16.41 -10.78 -5.14
N ARG A 103 -17.19 -10.08 -4.33
CA ARG A 103 -18.64 -9.94 -4.54
C ARG A 103 -18.90 -9.08 -5.77
N THR A 104 -19.93 -9.45 -6.54
CA THR A 104 -20.29 -8.72 -7.77
C THR A 104 -20.60 -7.25 -7.47
N GLU A 105 -21.28 -6.97 -6.36
CA GLU A 105 -21.61 -5.61 -5.92
C GLU A 105 -20.34 -4.80 -5.66
N SER A 106 -19.36 -5.38 -4.92
CA SER A 106 -18.08 -4.76 -4.63
C SER A 106 -17.27 -4.52 -5.90
N LEU A 107 -17.30 -5.46 -6.86
CA LEU A 107 -16.66 -5.30 -8.16
C LEU A 107 -17.25 -4.14 -8.95
N LEU A 108 -18.57 -4.05 -9.04
CA LEU A 108 -19.27 -2.97 -9.74
C LEU A 108 -19.03 -1.61 -9.05
N LEU A 109 -19.04 -1.58 -7.73
CA LEU A 109 -18.75 -0.38 -6.97
C LEU A 109 -17.30 0.10 -7.19
N ASN A 110 -16.33 -0.82 -7.19
CA ASN A 110 -14.95 -0.52 -7.56
C ASN A 110 -14.82 0.08 -8.95
N ALA A 111 -15.49 -0.53 -9.95
CA ALA A 111 -15.48 0.00 -11.32
C ALA A 111 -16.01 1.44 -11.37
N LYS A 112 -17.06 1.74 -10.60
CA LYS A 112 -17.64 3.08 -10.49
C LYS A 112 -16.67 4.07 -9.82
N ILE A 113 -16.01 3.65 -8.73
CA ILE A 113 -15.00 4.46 -8.03
C ILE A 113 -13.84 4.78 -8.97
N TYR A 114 -13.28 3.78 -9.66
CA TYR A 114 -12.16 3.98 -10.59
C TYR A 114 -12.52 4.89 -11.76
N ALA A 115 -13.71 4.73 -12.35
CA ALA A 115 -14.16 5.61 -13.43
C ALA A 115 -14.24 7.08 -12.95
N ASN A 116 -14.79 7.32 -11.76
CA ASN A 116 -14.85 8.66 -11.18
C ASN A 116 -13.46 9.20 -10.81
N ALA A 117 -12.56 8.34 -10.31
CA ALA A 117 -11.19 8.73 -10.01
C ALA A 117 -10.45 9.18 -11.27
N ILE A 118 -10.58 8.45 -12.38
CA ILE A 118 -9.98 8.82 -13.67
C ILE A 118 -10.53 10.17 -14.13
N LEU A 119 -11.84 10.36 -14.09
CA LEU A 119 -12.46 11.62 -14.48
C LEU A 119 -11.99 12.79 -13.61
N ARG A 120 -11.91 12.60 -12.30
CA ARG A 120 -11.47 13.63 -11.33
C ARG A 120 -9.98 13.99 -11.46
N LEU A 121 -9.14 13.00 -11.81
CA LEU A 121 -7.69 13.19 -11.92
C LEU A 121 -7.25 13.67 -13.30
N CYS A 122 -7.93 13.22 -14.37
CA CYS A 122 -7.57 13.51 -15.76
C CYS A 122 -8.49 14.56 -16.41
N GLY A 123 -9.59 14.93 -15.76
CA GLY A 123 -10.47 16.00 -16.22
C GLY A 123 -9.72 17.34 -16.17
N LYS A 124 -9.96 18.19 -17.15
CA LYS A 124 -9.53 19.60 -17.07
C LYS A 124 -10.43 20.29 -16.05
N ASP A 125 -9.85 20.95 -15.06
CA ASP A 125 -10.59 21.89 -14.24
C ASP A 125 -11.12 22.98 -15.21
N GLU A 126 -12.44 22.97 -15.49
CA GLU A 126 -13.11 24.04 -16.24
C GLU A 126 -13.28 25.26 -15.33
#